data_65d6830f816f7709f23fa6efc2fc73d3
#
_entry.id   65d6830f816f7709f23fa6efc2fc73d3
#
_cell.length_a   1.000
_cell.length_b   1.000
_cell.length_c   1.000
_cell.angle_alpha   90.00
_cell.angle_beta   90.00
_cell.angle_gamma   90.00
#
_symmetry.space_group_name_H-M   'P 1'
#
loop_
_entity.id
_entity.type
_entity.pdbx_description
1 polymer ?
#
loop_
_entity_poly.entity_id
_entity_poly.type
_entity_poly.pdbx_seq_one_letter_code
_entity_poly.pdbx_strand_id
1 'polypeptide(L)'
;VRHIILISGKDSLATALVQIAREPDLPYELVHNETGWDLPESLEWIQRVGEHLGREIIRCGDDLTEICIEQHCLPTTWRRFCTKYAKIKPLNDYLGKTPATIYFGLRADEPDRVGYDAPKHQTPRYPLREAGVGLNVVWELCASVNLLPPQFHWEWMESRVRELLGRDEWLLDSLRPWEQSALLAWRSRNNCDRCFYARLYEKVGLFEHYPDRFEDACLLEERLSHGDEFSWSRGYRLRDLVPRAAQIKEKRARQIVKYLRTKLQRDLFEDDEIVDDLAATSCGLLCGK
;
A
#
# COMPACT_ATOMS: atom_id res chain seq x y z
N VAL A 1 -5.54 13.35 26.35
CA VAL A 1 -4.84 12.46 25.42
C VAL A 1 -5.43 12.69 24.04
N ARG A 2 -4.57 12.91 23.02
CA ARG A 2 -5.01 13.00 21.62
C ARG A 2 -5.22 11.58 21.07
N HIS A 3 -6.15 11.43 20.13
CA HIS A 3 -6.46 10.14 19.48
C HIS A 3 -6.21 10.25 17.98
N ILE A 4 -5.12 9.66 17.51
CA ILE A 4 -4.61 9.83 16.14
C ILE A 4 -4.85 8.56 15.32
N ILE A 5 -5.59 8.66 14.23
CA ILE A 5 -5.70 7.59 13.25
C ILE A 5 -4.89 7.98 12.01
N LEU A 6 -3.91 7.17 11.66
CA LEU A 6 -3.11 7.40 10.46
C LEU A 6 -3.85 6.89 9.22
N ILE A 7 -4.08 7.75 8.25
CA ILE A 7 -4.77 7.41 7.00
C ILE A 7 -3.76 7.33 5.85
N SER A 8 -3.68 6.18 5.20
CA SER A 8 -2.77 5.97 4.06
C SER A 8 -3.27 4.96 3.02
N GLY A 9 -4.17 4.07 3.38
CA GLY A 9 -4.68 3.03 2.48
C GLY A 9 -5.78 2.18 3.13
N LYS A 10 -6.14 1.06 2.52
CA LYS A 10 -7.27 0.21 2.94
C LYS A 10 -7.23 -0.20 4.42
N ASP A 11 -6.06 -0.65 4.90
CA ASP A 11 -5.93 -1.12 6.29
C ASP A 11 -6.15 0.01 7.30
N SER A 12 -5.72 1.23 6.97
CA SER A 12 -5.94 2.39 7.82
C SER A 12 -7.39 2.90 7.77
N LEU A 13 -8.07 2.82 6.63
CA LEU A 13 -9.51 3.10 6.56
C LEU A 13 -10.28 2.08 7.40
N ALA A 14 -10.00 0.78 7.23
CA ALA A 14 -10.64 -0.26 8.04
C ALA A 14 -10.37 -0.05 9.55
N THR A 15 -9.14 0.38 9.92
CA THR A 15 -8.81 0.77 11.30
C THR A 15 -9.70 1.90 11.80
N ALA A 16 -9.89 2.94 11.00
CA ALA A 16 -10.75 4.06 11.35
C ALA A 16 -12.20 3.61 11.55
N LEU A 17 -12.74 2.82 10.62
CA LEU A 17 -14.10 2.28 10.69
C LEU A 17 -14.31 1.44 11.95
N VAL A 18 -13.40 0.48 12.23
CA VAL A 18 -13.48 -0.39 13.40
C VAL A 18 -13.34 0.41 14.70
N GLN A 19 -12.36 1.30 14.77
CA GLN A 19 -12.07 2.05 15.99
C GLN A 19 -13.16 3.07 16.34
N ILE A 20 -13.64 3.83 15.34
CA ILE A 20 -14.72 4.81 15.54
C ILE A 20 -16.02 4.10 15.92
N ALA A 21 -16.33 2.95 15.32
CA ALA A 21 -17.51 2.17 15.71
C ALA A 21 -17.44 1.65 17.15
N ARG A 22 -16.26 1.36 17.67
CA ARG A 22 -16.06 0.87 19.04
C ARG A 22 -16.13 1.97 20.09
N GLU A 23 -15.56 3.12 19.79
CA GLU A 23 -15.42 4.25 20.72
C GLU A 23 -15.82 5.56 19.99
N PRO A 24 -17.12 5.75 19.65
CA PRO A 24 -17.56 6.83 18.77
C PRO A 24 -17.37 8.24 19.35
N ASP A 25 -17.36 8.37 20.67
CA ASP A 25 -17.34 9.65 21.36
C ASP A 25 -15.92 10.24 21.50
N LEU A 26 -14.89 9.49 21.11
CA LEU A 26 -13.52 10.00 21.18
C LEU A 26 -13.21 11.03 20.08
N PRO A 27 -12.47 12.10 20.41
CA PRO A 27 -12.11 13.15 19.46
C PRO A 27 -10.94 12.70 18.58
N TYR A 28 -11.20 11.88 17.57
CA TYR A 28 -10.16 11.42 16.65
C TYR A 28 -9.69 12.51 15.72
N GLU A 29 -8.38 12.56 15.51
CA GLU A 29 -7.70 13.31 14.48
C GLU A 29 -7.22 12.33 13.39
N LEU A 30 -7.57 12.63 12.13
CA LEU A 30 -7.10 11.85 10.99
C LEU A 30 -5.83 12.49 10.45
N VAL A 31 -4.74 11.73 10.41
CA VAL A 31 -3.43 12.24 9.97
C VAL A 31 -2.94 11.45 8.77
N HIS A 32 -2.50 12.15 7.74
CA HIS A 32 -1.81 11.58 6.58
C HIS A 32 -0.37 12.08 6.51
N ASN A 33 0.58 11.15 6.31
CA ASN A 33 1.97 11.50 6.06
C ASN A 33 2.21 11.61 4.56
N GLU A 34 2.09 12.82 4.03
CA GLU A 34 2.37 13.14 2.63
C GLU A 34 3.87 13.12 2.37
N THR A 35 4.29 12.41 1.33
CA THR A 35 5.71 12.12 1.07
C THR A 35 6.24 12.77 -0.21
N GLY A 36 5.43 13.53 -0.94
CA GLY A 36 5.73 14.03 -2.27
C GLY A 36 5.67 12.97 -3.37
N TRP A 37 5.70 11.69 -2.99
CA TRP A 37 5.62 10.55 -3.91
C TRP A 37 4.25 9.86 -3.88
N ASP A 38 3.24 10.55 -3.39
CA ASP A 38 1.87 10.07 -3.41
C ASP A 38 1.24 10.35 -4.79
N LEU A 39 0.48 9.37 -5.32
CA LEU A 39 -0.25 9.56 -6.57
C LEU A 39 -1.43 10.53 -6.34
N PRO A 40 -1.81 11.35 -7.33
CA PRO A 40 -2.93 12.28 -7.21
C PRO A 40 -4.21 11.59 -6.73
N GLU A 41 -4.55 10.45 -7.30
CA GLU A 41 -5.74 9.67 -6.95
C GLU A 41 -5.67 9.13 -5.52
N SER A 42 -4.46 8.91 -4.99
CA SER A 42 -4.28 8.55 -3.57
C SER A 42 -4.65 9.69 -2.65
N LEU A 43 -4.23 10.92 -2.99
CA LEU A 43 -4.53 12.12 -2.22
C LEU A 43 -6.03 12.45 -2.28
N GLU A 44 -6.65 12.32 -3.45
CA GLU A 44 -8.09 12.46 -3.63
C GLU A 44 -8.87 11.41 -2.82
N TRP A 45 -8.41 10.16 -2.84
CA TRP A 45 -9.03 9.10 -2.04
C TRP A 45 -8.92 9.38 -0.54
N ILE A 46 -7.77 9.85 -0.06
CA ILE A 46 -7.56 10.25 1.35
C ILE A 46 -8.52 11.36 1.73
N GLN A 47 -8.73 12.34 0.87
CA GLN A 47 -9.70 13.42 1.08
C GLN A 47 -11.13 12.87 1.22
N ARG A 48 -11.53 11.97 0.32
CA ARG A 48 -12.85 11.29 0.39
C ARG A 48 -13.03 10.46 1.66
N VAL A 49 -11.95 9.86 2.17
CA VAL A 49 -12.00 9.18 3.49
C VAL A 49 -12.30 10.17 4.61
N GLY A 50 -11.68 11.34 4.61
CA GLY A 50 -11.97 12.39 5.57
C GLY A 50 -13.43 12.85 5.50
N GLU A 51 -13.92 13.11 4.30
CA GLU A 51 -15.33 13.51 4.05
C GLU A 51 -16.31 12.44 4.55
N HIS A 52 -16.07 11.17 4.24
CA HIS A 52 -16.91 10.05 4.70
C HIS A 52 -16.94 9.94 6.24
N LEU A 53 -15.81 10.16 6.89
CA LEU A 53 -15.70 10.11 8.35
C LEU A 53 -16.12 11.42 9.04
N GLY A 54 -16.51 12.44 8.25
CA GLY A 54 -16.90 13.76 8.75
C GLY A 54 -15.76 14.49 9.49
N ARG A 55 -14.51 14.30 9.07
CA ARG A 55 -13.31 14.84 9.72
C ARG A 55 -12.29 15.32 8.70
N GLU A 56 -11.63 16.42 9.00
CA GLU A 56 -10.54 16.95 8.21
C GLU A 56 -9.32 16.02 8.27
N ILE A 57 -8.60 15.89 7.16
CA ILE A 57 -7.32 15.19 7.09
C ILE A 57 -6.18 16.18 7.37
N ILE A 58 -5.51 15.98 8.48
CA ILE A 58 -4.31 16.74 8.84
C ILE A 58 -3.14 16.14 8.06
N ARG A 59 -2.52 16.97 7.22
CA ARG A 59 -1.37 16.56 6.42
C ARG A 59 -0.08 16.89 7.15
N CYS A 60 0.76 15.90 7.34
CA CYS A 60 2.14 16.05 7.79
C CYS A 60 3.02 15.15 6.95
N GLY A 61 4.29 15.42 6.87
CA GLY A 61 5.23 14.66 6.05
C GLY A 61 6.31 15.56 5.49
N ASP A 62 7.33 14.96 4.90
CA ASP A 62 8.44 15.68 4.25
C ASP A 62 8.69 15.07 2.87
N ASP A 63 9.15 15.87 1.92
CA ASP A 63 9.44 15.45 0.56
C ASP A 63 10.57 14.41 0.52
N LEU A 64 10.25 13.23 0.05
CA LEU A 64 11.20 12.13 -0.04
C LEU A 64 12.31 12.37 -1.07
N THR A 65 12.09 13.19 -2.09
CA THR A 65 13.14 13.53 -3.07
C THR A 65 14.23 14.34 -2.39
N GLU A 66 13.86 15.36 -1.61
CA GLU A 66 14.80 16.16 -0.86
C GLU A 66 15.55 15.34 0.18
N ILE A 67 14.83 14.50 0.94
CA ILE A 67 15.44 13.58 1.90
C ILE A 67 16.44 12.63 1.21
N CYS A 68 16.12 12.07 0.04
CA CYS A 68 17.04 11.21 -0.69
C CYS A 68 18.31 11.98 -1.12
N ILE A 69 18.16 13.21 -1.55
CA ILE A 69 19.29 14.07 -1.93
C ILE A 69 20.17 14.35 -0.72
N GLU A 70 19.59 14.72 0.43
CA GLU A 70 20.32 14.95 1.68
C GLU A 70 21.02 13.70 2.21
N GLN A 71 20.40 12.55 2.06
CA GLN A 71 20.98 11.26 2.48
C GLN A 71 21.97 10.68 1.45
N HIS A 72 22.11 11.30 0.29
CA HIS A 72 22.95 10.85 -0.83
C HIS A 72 22.70 9.41 -1.27
N CYS A 73 21.47 8.92 -1.10
CA CYS A 73 21.09 7.55 -1.50
C CYS A 73 19.58 7.38 -1.63
N LEU A 74 19.18 6.31 -2.33
CA LEU A 74 17.79 5.86 -2.37
C LEU A 74 17.45 5.00 -1.14
N PRO A 75 16.18 5.01 -0.69
CA PRO A 75 15.74 4.10 0.36
C PRO A 75 15.74 2.65 -0.15
N THR A 76 16.18 1.74 0.71
CA THR A 76 16.24 0.30 0.42
C THR A 76 15.63 -0.50 1.57
N THR A 77 15.54 -1.83 1.40
CA THR A 77 15.10 -2.73 2.46
C THR A 77 15.96 -2.63 3.73
N TRP A 78 17.24 -2.31 3.58
CA TRP A 78 18.21 -2.18 4.67
C TRP A 78 18.32 -0.75 5.21
N ARG A 79 18.09 0.25 4.35
CA ARG A 79 18.16 1.68 4.69
C ARG A 79 16.78 2.32 4.54
N ARG A 80 15.93 2.11 5.53
CA ARG A 80 14.55 2.58 5.54
C ARG A 80 14.37 3.98 6.13
N PHE A 81 15.27 4.88 5.77
CA PHE A 81 15.23 6.27 6.25
C PHE A 81 13.94 7.01 5.83
N CYS A 82 13.31 6.61 4.72
CA CYS A 82 12.02 7.15 4.30
C CYS A 82 10.94 7.01 5.39
N THR A 83 10.88 5.89 6.10
CA THR A 83 9.95 5.72 7.22
C THR A 83 10.29 6.66 8.36
N LYS A 84 11.58 6.78 8.69
CA LYS A 84 12.05 7.61 9.81
C LYS A 84 11.83 9.10 9.55
N TYR A 85 12.28 9.59 8.39
CA TYR A 85 12.33 11.02 8.13
C TYR A 85 11.05 11.57 7.50
N ALA A 86 10.42 10.84 6.56
CA ALA A 86 9.22 11.33 5.89
C ALA A 86 7.90 10.99 6.59
N LYS A 87 7.92 10.08 7.60
CA LYS A 87 6.68 9.64 8.26
C LYS A 87 6.73 9.79 9.78
N ILE A 88 7.72 9.14 10.45
CA ILE A 88 7.78 9.12 11.92
C ILE A 88 8.15 10.49 12.46
N LYS A 89 9.20 11.12 11.92
CA LYS A 89 9.65 12.43 12.39
C LYS A 89 8.56 13.50 12.23
N PRO A 90 7.93 13.70 11.04
CA PRO A 90 6.86 14.69 10.89
C PRO A 90 5.66 14.44 11.81
N LEU A 91 5.28 13.18 12.03
CA LEU A 91 4.23 12.84 12.99
C LEU A 91 4.63 13.24 14.41
N ASN A 92 5.86 12.96 14.82
CA ASN A 92 6.36 13.32 16.16
C ASN A 92 6.47 14.83 16.32
N ASP A 93 6.91 15.55 15.30
CA ASP A 93 6.99 17.01 15.30
C ASP A 93 5.57 17.62 15.43
N TYR A 94 4.57 17.07 14.72
CA TYR A 94 3.18 17.45 14.84
C TYR A 94 2.58 17.20 16.24
N LEU A 95 2.92 16.06 16.85
CA LEU A 95 2.42 15.71 18.18
C LEU A 95 3.16 16.43 19.31
N GLY A 96 4.41 16.77 19.10
CA GLY A 96 5.29 17.30 20.13
C GLY A 96 5.43 16.35 21.30
N LYS A 97 5.29 16.88 22.53
CA LYS A 97 5.32 16.11 23.78
C LYS A 97 3.92 15.79 24.32
N THR A 98 2.88 16.07 23.56
CA THR A 98 1.49 15.84 24.00
C THR A 98 1.21 14.34 24.06
N PRO A 99 0.65 13.84 25.16
CA PRO A 99 0.22 12.44 25.24
C PRO A 99 -0.76 12.08 24.14
N ALA A 100 -0.48 11.00 23.40
CA ALA A 100 -1.31 10.58 22.28
C ALA A 100 -1.47 9.06 22.23
N THR A 101 -2.66 8.60 21.85
CA THR A 101 -2.92 7.23 21.40
C THR A 101 -2.93 7.22 19.88
N ILE A 102 -2.11 6.37 19.26
CA ILE A 102 -1.96 6.30 17.81
C ILE A 102 -2.45 4.95 17.31
N TYR A 103 -3.40 4.95 16.40
CA TYR A 103 -4.03 3.75 15.86
C TYR A 103 -3.42 3.37 14.51
N PHE A 104 -2.94 2.14 14.42
CA PHE A 104 -2.23 1.61 13.25
C PHE A 104 -3.00 0.46 12.61
N GLY A 105 -2.98 0.40 11.30
CA GLY A 105 -3.61 -0.66 10.49
C GLY A 105 -2.78 -1.94 10.41
N LEU A 106 -2.46 -2.57 11.55
CA LEU A 106 -1.91 -3.92 11.57
C LEU A 106 -3.04 -4.93 11.73
N ARG A 107 -3.12 -5.86 10.78
CA ARG A 107 -4.17 -6.88 10.73
C ARG A 107 -3.84 -8.06 11.65
N ALA A 108 -4.88 -8.87 11.94
CA ALA A 108 -4.74 -10.10 12.72
C ALA A 108 -3.94 -11.20 11.99
N ASP A 109 -4.04 -11.24 10.66
CA ASP A 109 -3.32 -12.17 9.78
C ASP A 109 -1.86 -11.75 9.48
N GLU A 110 -1.34 -10.75 10.18
CA GLU A 110 0.07 -10.31 10.14
C GLU A 110 0.74 -10.48 11.52
N PRO A 111 0.80 -11.69 12.12
CA PRO A 111 1.27 -11.87 13.49
C PRO A 111 2.74 -11.46 13.69
N ASP A 112 3.58 -11.67 12.68
CA ASP A 112 5.02 -11.42 12.74
C ASP A 112 5.40 -9.93 12.55
N ARG A 113 4.44 -9.08 12.20
CA ARG A 113 4.73 -7.65 12.05
C ARG A 113 4.92 -7.00 13.39
N VAL A 114 6.14 -6.51 13.61
CA VAL A 114 6.48 -5.72 14.81
C VAL A 114 5.76 -4.37 14.74
N GLY A 115 5.18 -3.97 15.86
CA GLY A 115 4.47 -2.71 16.00
C GLY A 115 5.40 -1.49 16.02
N TYR A 116 4.82 -0.33 16.25
CA TYR A 116 5.53 0.94 16.36
C TYR A 116 6.26 1.02 17.69
N ASP A 117 7.57 1.26 17.64
CA ASP A 117 8.38 1.60 18.82
C ASP A 117 8.15 3.08 19.17
N ALA A 118 7.23 3.31 20.06
CA ALA A 118 6.71 4.62 20.39
C ALA A 118 7.51 5.32 21.49
N PRO A 119 7.67 6.66 21.43
CA PRO A 119 8.13 7.46 22.56
C PRO A 119 7.22 7.28 23.78
N LYS A 120 7.74 7.47 24.99
CA LYS A 120 7.03 7.22 26.26
C LYS A 120 5.66 7.92 26.40
N HIS A 121 5.46 9.04 25.70
CA HIS A 121 4.22 9.82 25.73
C HIS A 121 3.22 9.38 24.64
N GLN A 122 3.55 8.38 23.84
CA GLN A 122 2.69 7.85 22.78
C GLN A 122 2.34 6.39 23.09
N THR A 123 1.08 6.02 22.88
CA THR A 123 0.58 4.65 23.08
C THR A 123 0.10 4.12 21.74
N PRO A 124 0.79 3.16 21.10
CA PRO A 124 0.32 2.53 19.87
C PRO A 124 -0.83 1.57 20.19
N ARG A 125 -1.86 1.56 19.33
CA ARG A 125 -2.96 0.59 19.36
C ARG A 125 -3.18 -0.01 17.97
N TYR A 126 -3.70 -1.22 17.92
CA TYR A 126 -3.86 -2.02 16.71
C TYR A 126 -5.28 -2.57 16.58
N PRO A 127 -6.29 -1.72 16.29
CA PRO A 127 -7.70 -2.09 16.35
C PRO A 127 -8.08 -3.31 15.50
N LEU A 128 -7.48 -3.46 14.31
CA LEU A 128 -7.76 -4.62 13.45
C LEU A 128 -7.25 -5.91 14.09
N ARG A 129 -6.05 -5.90 14.67
CA ARG A 129 -5.48 -7.05 15.38
C ARG A 129 -6.29 -7.38 16.63
N GLU A 130 -6.65 -6.36 17.40
CA GLU A 130 -7.50 -6.47 18.60
C GLU A 130 -8.90 -7.00 18.29
N ALA A 131 -9.40 -6.79 17.06
CA ALA A 131 -10.70 -7.24 16.58
C ALA A 131 -10.67 -8.59 15.84
N GLY A 132 -9.49 -9.18 15.63
CA GLY A 132 -9.36 -10.37 14.79
C GLY A 132 -9.62 -10.13 13.30
N VAL A 133 -9.45 -8.88 12.83
CA VAL A 133 -9.75 -8.50 11.44
C VAL A 133 -8.58 -8.81 10.54
N GLY A 134 -8.78 -9.73 9.60
CA GLY A 134 -7.84 -10.09 8.54
C GLY A 134 -8.11 -9.35 7.22
N LEU A 135 -7.31 -9.67 6.19
CA LEU A 135 -7.31 -8.98 4.90
C LEU A 135 -8.67 -8.98 4.19
N ASN A 136 -9.38 -10.11 4.18
CA ASN A 136 -10.69 -10.21 3.51
C ASN A 136 -11.70 -9.24 4.12
N VAL A 137 -11.77 -9.20 5.46
CA VAL A 137 -12.67 -8.29 6.17
C VAL A 137 -12.29 -6.82 5.94
N VAL A 138 -10.99 -6.49 5.83
CA VAL A 138 -10.53 -5.15 5.46
C VAL A 138 -11.08 -4.73 4.10
N TRP A 139 -11.02 -5.61 3.09
CA TRP A 139 -11.57 -5.33 1.77
C TRP A 139 -13.09 -5.13 1.80
N GLU A 140 -13.78 -5.98 2.54
CA GLU A 140 -15.24 -5.89 2.71
C GLU A 140 -15.65 -4.58 3.40
N LEU A 141 -14.94 -4.17 4.44
CA LEU A 141 -15.16 -2.89 5.12
C LEU A 141 -14.95 -1.70 4.16
N CYS A 142 -13.87 -1.70 3.38
CA CYS A 142 -13.64 -0.63 2.41
C CYS A 142 -14.70 -0.61 1.29
N ALA A 143 -15.11 -1.79 0.82
CA ALA A 143 -16.15 -1.93 -0.20
C ALA A 143 -17.53 -1.49 0.33
N SER A 144 -17.89 -1.82 1.59
CA SER A 144 -19.18 -1.48 2.18
C SER A 144 -19.43 0.02 2.27
N VAL A 145 -18.36 0.82 2.34
CA VAL A 145 -18.42 2.29 2.34
C VAL A 145 -18.06 2.91 0.99
N ASN A 146 -17.90 2.09 -0.05
CA ASN A 146 -17.51 2.51 -1.41
C ASN A 146 -16.22 3.33 -1.46
N LEU A 147 -15.22 2.94 -0.66
CA LEU A 147 -13.92 3.62 -0.54
C LEU A 147 -12.75 2.68 -0.79
N LEU A 148 -12.83 1.83 -1.82
CA LEU A 148 -11.65 1.11 -2.29
C LEU A 148 -10.61 2.11 -2.83
N PRO A 149 -9.31 1.92 -2.52
CA PRO A 149 -8.27 2.78 -3.05
C PRO A 149 -8.24 2.78 -4.60
N PRO A 150 -8.08 3.93 -5.26
CA PRO A 150 -8.19 4.06 -6.72
C PRO A 150 -7.28 3.11 -7.50
N GLN A 151 -6.08 2.86 -7.00
CA GLN A 151 -5.09 1.99 -7.63
C GLN A 151 -5.58 0.55 -7.79
N PHE A 152 -6.54 0.14 -6.99
CA PHE A 152 -7.14 -1.19 -7.06
C PHE A 152 -8.30 -1.29 -8.04
N HIS A 153 -8.81 -0.16 -8.53
CA HIS A 153 -9.90 -0.11 -9.51
C HIS A 153 -9.41 -0.23 -10.96
N TRP A 154 -8.11 -0.26 -11.19
CA TRP A 154 -7.55 -0.31 -12.54
C TRP A 154 -7.44 -1.75 -13.03
N GLU A 155 -8.23 -2.07 -14.04
CA GLU A 155 -8.28 -3.40 -14.69
C GLU A 155 -7.18 -3.55 -15.75
N TRP A 156 -5.94 -3.30 -15.32
CA TRP A 156 -4.78 -3.21 -16.20
C TRP A 156 -4.48 -4.49 -16.99
N MET A 157 -4.80 -5.65 -16.42
CA MET A 157 -4.43 -6.95 -16.96
C MET A 157 -5.61 -7.74 -17.51
N GLU A 158 -6.83 -7.25 -17.37
CA GLU A 158 -8.05 -8.04 -17.58
C GLU A 158 -8.09 -8.71 -18.96
N SER A 159 -7.90 -7.96 -20.02
CA SER A 159 -7.98 -8.48 -21.40
C SER A 159 -7.02 -9.67 -21.62
N ARG A 160 -5.79 -9.53 -21.12
CA ARG A 160 -4.79 -10.58 -21.29
C ARG A 160 -5.06 -11.80 -20.42
N VAL A 161 -5.54 -11.59 -19.20
CA VAL A 161 -5.92 -12.68 -18.29
C VAL A 161 -7.10 -13.46 -18.86
N ARG A 162 -8.14 -12.79 -19.40
CA ARG A 162 -9.28 -13.45 -20.05
C ARG A 162 -8.84 -14.27 -21.27
N GLU A 163 -8.00 -13.72 -22.12
CA GLU A 163 -7.43 -14.43 -23.28
C GLU A 163 -6.69 -15.72 -22.85
N LEU A 164 -5.87 -15.66 -21.80
CA LEU A 164 -5.12 -16.79 -21.28
C LEU A 164 -6.01 -17.84 -20.56
N LEU A 165 -7.10 -17.42 -19.95
CA LEU A 165 -8.09 -18.31 -19.35
C LEU A 165 -8.89 -19.07 -20.40
N GLY A 166 -9.25 -18.41 -21.51
CA GLY A 166 -10.04 -18.99 -22.58
C GLY A 166 -11.40 -19.52 -22.05
N ARG A 167 -11.64 -20.82 -22.13
CA ARG A 167 -12.90 -21.43 -21.64
C ARG A 167 -13.12 -21.28 -20.13
N ASP A 168 -12.06 -20.97 -19.38
CA ASP A 168 -12.08 -20.83 -17.93
C ASP A 168 -12.29 -19.37 -17.49
N GLU A 169 -12.65 -18.44 -18.38
CA GLU A 169 -12.79 -17.01 -18.04
C GLU A 169 -13.83 -16.76 -16.93
N TRP A 170 -14.82 -17.64 -16.77
CA TRP A 170 -15.76 -17.61 -15.67
C TRP A 170 -15.12 -17.65 -14.29
N LEU A 171 -13.87 -18.15 -14.15
CA LEU A 171 -13.10 -18.09 -12.91
C LEU A 171 -12.85 -16.66 -12.45
N LEU A 172 -12.62 -15.75 -13.40
CA LEU A 172 -12.44 -14.33 -13.07
C LEU A 172 -13.79 -13.71 -12.68
N ASP A 173 -14.88 -14.05 -13.39
CA ASP A 173 -16.22 -13.53 -13.12
C ASP A 173 -16.82 -14.07 -11.81
N SER A 174 -16.34 -15.21 -11.32
CA SER A 174 -16.75 -15.77 -10.02
C SER A 174 -16.18 -15.01 -8.81
N LEU A 175 -15.17 -14.19 -9.02
CA LEU A 175 -14.57 -13.38 -7.96
C LEU A 175 -15.48 -12.21 -7.57
N ARG A 176 -15.41 -11.83 -6.29
CA ARG A 176 -16.03 -10.58 -5.84
C ARG A 176 -15.38 -9.38 -6.56
N PRO A 177 -16.11 -8.27 -6.79
CA PRO A 177 -15.57 -7.12 -7.52
C PRO A 177 -14.24 -6.60 -6.97
N TRP A 178 -14.09 -6.55 -5.65
CA TRP A 178 -12.85 -6.11 -5.04
C TRP A 178 -11.69 -7.11 -5.20
N GLU A 179 -11.96 -8.43 -5.30
CA GLU A 179 -10.94 -9.44 -5.58
C GLU A 179 -10.43 -9.29 -7.02
N GLN A 180 -11.34 -9.06 -7.98
CA GLN A 180 -10.96 -8.77 -9.37
C GLN A 180 -10.05 -7.54 -9.43
N SER A 181 -10.48 -6.43 -8.81
CA SER A 181 -9.68 -5.21 -8.75
C SER A 181 -8.30 -5.44 -8.11
N ALA A 182 -8.24 -6.17 -7.00
CA ALA A 182 -6.98 -6.47 -6.32
C ALA A 182 -6.02 -7.33 -7.17
N LEU A 183 -6.54 -8.27 -7.97
CA LEU A 183 -5.75 -9.14 -8.84
C LEU A 183 -5.27 -8.44 -10.10
N LEU A 184 -6.16 -7.68 -10.75
CA LEU A 184 -5.95 -7.10 -12.07
C LEU A 184 -5.28 -5.72 -12.00
N ALA A 185 -5.42 -5.00 -10.90
CA ALA A 185 -4.83 -3.68 -10.74
C ALA A 185 -3.29 -3.71 -10.88
N TRP A 186 -2.76 -2.65 -11.42
CA TRP A 186 -1.32 -2.49 -11.57
C TRP A 186 -0.59 -2.26 -10.24
N ARG A 187 -1.30 -1.88 -9.17
CA ARG A 187 -0.74 -1.70 -7.84
C ARG A 187 -1.51 -2.49 -6.80
N SER A 188 -0.76 -3.12 -5.92
CA SER A 188 -1.30 -3.81 -4.75
C SER A 188 -1.42 -2.92 -3.51
N ARG A 189 -0.85 -1.70 -3.56
CA ARG A 189 -0.70 -0.81 -2.40
C ARG A 189 -0.97 0.64 -2.74
N ASN A 190 -1.55 1.34 -1.77
CA ASN A 190 -1.75 2.80 -1.85
C ASN A 190 -0.59 3.52 -1.13
N ASN A 191 0.60 3.57 -1.75
CA ASN A 191 1.82 4.19 -1.16
C ASN A 191 2.55 5.03 -2.18
N CYS A 192 3.76 5.49 -1.76
CA CYS A 192 4.72 6.15 -2.63
C CYS A 192 4.85 5.46 -3.98
N ASP A 193 4.74 6.22 -5.07
CA ASP A 193 4.74 5.74 -6.45
C ASP A 193 6.01 4.94 -6.81
N ARG A 194 7.17 5.35 -6.26
CA ARG A 194 8.49 4.77 -6.47
C ARG A 194 9.02 4.01 -5.24
N CYS A 195 8.14 3.30 -4.53
CA CYS A 195 8.55 2.51 -3.36
C CYS A 195 9.49 1.36 -3.75
N PHE A 196 10.59 1.19 -3.00
CA PHE A 196 11.54 0.08 -3.23
C PHE A 196 10.91 -1.32 -3.00
N TYR A 197 9.80 -1.41 -2.28
CA TYR A 197 9.01 -2.64 -2.17
C TYR A 197 8.06 -2.87 -3.35
N ALA A 198 7.95 -1.93 -4.31
CA ALA A 198 7.12 -2.13 -5.48
C ALA A 198 7.61 -3.34 -6.29
N ARG A 199 6.67 -4.19 -6.70
CA ARG A 199 6.95 -5.34 -7.55
C ARG A 199 7.30 -4.89 -8.97
N LEU A 200 7.93 -5.76 -9.75
CA LEU A 200 8.32 -5.43 -11.13
C LEU A 200 7.16 -4.92 -11.97
N TYR A 201 6.02 -5.61 -11.91
CA TYR A 201 4.84 -5.20 -12.66
C TYR A 201 4.26 -3.87 -12.18
N GLU A 202 4.40 -3.52 -10.90
CA GLU A 202 3.98 -2.21 -10.36
C GLU A 202 4.88 -1.08 -10.87
N LYS A 203 6.17 -1.34 -11.08
CA LYS A 203 7.10 -0.39 -11.69
C LYS A 203 6.81 -0.21 -13.18
N VAL A 204 6.44 -1.29 -13.88
CA VAL A 204 5.98 -1.22 -15.27
C VAL A 204 4.65 -0.44 -15.35
N GLY A 205 3.74 -0.66 -14.40
CA GLY A 205 2.50 0.11 -14.33
C GLY A 205 2.76 1.60 -14.09
N LEU A 206 3.75 1.96 -13.27
CA LEU A 206 4.16 3.37 -13.11
C LEU A 206 4.65 3.95 -14.44
N PHE A 207 5.47 3.21 -15.19
CA PHE A 207 5.93 3.61 -16.52
C PHE A 207 4.76 3.83 -17.50
N GLU A 208 3.79 2.94 -17.54
CA GLU A 208 2.68 3.00 -18.49
C GLU A 208 1.63 4.08 -18.14
N HIS A 209 1.36 4.28 -16.84
CA HIS A 209 0.27 5.16 -16.39
C HIS A 209 0.75 6.54 -15.94
N TYR A 210 2.01 6.65 -15.50
CA TYR A 210 2.61 7.90 -15.01
C TYR A 210 4.04 8.06 -15.55
N PRO A 211 4.22 8.20 -16.88
CA PRO A 211 5.53 8.25 -17.50
C PRO A 211 6.43 9.35 -16.95
N ASP A 212 5.88 10.53 -16.64
CA ASP A 212 6.65 11.63 -16.06
C ASP A 212 7.20 11.28 -14.67
N ARG A 213 6.37 10.66 -13.81
CA ARG A 213 6.79 10.22 -12.49
C ARG A 213 7.78 9.05 -12.55
N PHE A 214 7.65 8.19 -13.55
CA PHE A 214 8.63 7.14 -13.81
C PHE A 214 9.96 7.74 -14.24
N GLU A 215 9.94 8.75 -15.12
CA GLU A 215 11.15 9.46 -15.55
C GLU A 215 11.83 10.17 -14.37
N ASP A 216 11.08 10.87 -13.52
CA ASP A 216 11.61 11.48 -12.29
C ASP A 216 12.28 10.43 -11.39
N ALA A 217 11.70 9.23 -11.28
CA ALA A 217 12.29 8.14 -10.52
C ALA A 217 13.59 7.63 -11.14
N CYS A 218 13.66 7.55 -12.48
CA CYS A 218 14.88 7.20 -13.21
C CYS A 218 16.00 8.24 -13.01
N LEU A 219 15.67 9.52 -13.14
CA LEU A 219 16.62 10.62 -12.94
C LEU A 219 17.15 10.65 -11.50
N LEU A 220 16.31 10.41 -10.53
CA LEU A 220 16.72 10.32 -9.12
C LEU A 220 17.64 9.12 -8.88
N GLU A 221 17.31 7.97 -9.49
CA GLU A 221 18.19 6.77 -9.45
C GLU A 221 19.54 7.07 -10.07
N GLU A 222 19.58 7.67 -11.25
CA GLU A 222 20.83 8.02 -11.96
C GLU A 222 21.69 8.99 -11.15
N ARG A 223 21.06 9.97 -10.50
CA ARG A 223 21.73 10.97 -9.67
C ARG A 223 22.35 10.39 -8.40
N LEU A 224 21.65 9.42 -7.77
CA LEU A 224 22.00 8.94 -6.43
C LEU A 224 22.63 7.54 -6.44
N SER A 225 22.60 6.82 -7.55
CA SER A 225 23.27 5.52 -7.63
C SER A 225 24.76 5.67 -7.90
N HIS A 226 25.54 5.21 -6.93
CA HIS A 226 26.99 5.08 -7.07
C HIS A 226 27.30 3.62 -7.38
N GLY A 227 27.34 3.26 -8.68
CA GLY A 227 27.44 1.87 -9.13
C GLY A 227 26.13 1.09 -8.95
N ASP A 228 26.21 -0.22 -8.73
CA ASP A 228 25.04 -1.10 -8.59
C ASP A 228 24.40 -1.08 -7.19
N GLU A 229 24.97 -0.35 -6.23
CA GLU A 229 24.61 -0.47 -4.82
C GLU A 229 23.32 0.26 -4.44
N PHE A 230 22.89 1.28 -5.18
CA PHE A 230 21.75 2.14 -4.81
C PHE A 230 20.70 2.28 -5.92
N SER A 231 20.28 1.18 -6.49
CA SER A 231 19.12 1.16 -7.39
C SER A 231 17.82 0.89 -6.62
N TRP A 232 16.67 1.23 -7.21
CA TRP A 232 15.34 0.87 -6.68
C TRP A 232 15.14 -0.65 -6.56
N SER A 233 16.00 -1.44 -7.18
CA SER A 233 15.94 -2.90 -7.16
C SER A 233 17.32 -3.51 -7.42
N ARG A 234 17.61 -4.61 -6.76
CA ARG A 234 18.87 -5.33 -7.00
C ARG A 234 18.93 -5.85 -8.44
N GLY A 235 20.04 -5.58 -9.11
CA GLY A 235 20.42 -6.20 -10.39
C GLY A 235 19.78 -5.58 -11.64
N TYR A 236 19.06 -4.45 -11.54
CA TYR A 236 18.58 -3.69 -12.71
C TYR A 236 18.20 -2.26 -12.30
N ARG A 237 18.31 -1.33 -13.25
CA ARG A 237 17.81 0.03 -13.13
C ARG A 237 16.37 0.12 -13.64
N LEU A 238 15.65 1.16 -13.25
CA LEU A 238 14.26 1.34 -13.72
C LEU A 238 14.18 1.38 -15.24
N ARG A 239 15.10 2.07 -15.91
CA ARG A 239 15.13 2.13 -17.40
C ARG A 239 15.27 0.77 -18.06
N ASP A 240 15.93 -0.21 -17.43
CA ASP A 240 16.09 -1.57 -17.94
C ASP A 240 14.76 -2.34 -18.00
N LEU A 241 13.73 -1.84 -17.31
CA LEU A 241 12.40 -2.45 -17.32
C LEU A 241 11.59 -2.10 -18.58
N VAL A 242 11.84 -0.93 -19.19
CA VAL A 242 11.09 -0.45 -20.36
C VAL A 242 11.09 -1.47 -21.51
N PRO A 243 12.24 -1.97 -22.01
CA PRO A 243 12.25 -2.97 -23.07
C PRO A 243 11.69 -4.33 -22.64
N ARG A 244 11.53 -4.57 -21.34
CA ARG A 244 11.03 -5.82 -20.77
C ARG A 244 9.58 -5.72 -20.28
N ALA A 245 8.93 -4.56 -20.44
CA ALA A 245 7.61 -4.29 -19.92
C ALA A 245 6.57 -5.33 -20.36
N ALA A 246 6.51 -5.63 -21.66
CA ALA A 246 5.60 -6.65 -22.20
C ALA A 246 5.84 -8.05 -21.60
N GLN A 247 7.11 -8.45 -21.44
CA GLN A 247 7.46 -9.74 -20.83
C GLN A 247 7.04 -9.80 -19.35
N ILE A 248 7.22 -8.70 -18.61
CA ILE A 248 6.85 -8.61 -17.19
C ILE A 248 5.32 -8.69 -17.05
N LYS A 249 4.57 -7.99 -17.90
CA LYS A 249 3.10 -8.05 -17.94
C LYS A 249 2.61 -9.48 -18.24
N GLU A 250 3.16 -10.10 -19.26
CA GLU A 250 2.83 -11.48 -19.65
C GLU A 250 3.07 -12.45 -18.50
N LYS A 251 4.23 -12.33 -17.83
CA LYS A 251 4.54 -13.14 -16.63
C LYS A 251 3.50 -12.93 -15.54
N ARG A 252 3.10 -11.68 -15.28
CA ARG A 252 2.08 -11.36 -14.26
C ARG A 252 0.73 -11.97 -14.64
N ALA A 253 0.27 -11.82 -15.88
CA ALA A 253 -0.98 -12.39 -16.36
C ALA A 253 -1.01 -13.92 -16.17
N ARG A 254 0.08 -14.62 -16.53
CA ARG A 254 0.20 -16.08 -16.31
C ARG A 254 0.18 -16.45 -14.81
N GLN A 255 0.75 -15.65 -13.93
CA GLN A 255 0.68 -15.86 -12.49
C GLN A 255 -0.77 -15.75 -12.00
N ILE A 256 -1.52 -14.76 -12.46
CA ILE A 256 -2.95 -14.60 -12.12
C ILE A 256 -3.75 -15.81 -12.59
N VAL A 257 -3.58 -16.24 -13.85
CA VAL A 257 -4.25 -17.44 -14.40
C VAL A 257 -3.92 -18.69 -13.57
N LYS A 258 -2.65 -18.88 -13.24
CA LYS A 258 -2.23 -19.99 -12.38
C LYS A 258 -2.93 -19.94 -11.02
N TYR A 259 -2.98 -18.78 -10.39
CA TYR A 259 -3.66 -18.58 -9.11
C TYR A 259 -5.14 -18.93 -9.19
N LEU A 260 -5.87 -18.41 -10.20
CA LEU A 260 -7.30 -18.66 -10.39
C LEU A 260 -7.61 -20.16 -10.55
N ARG A 261 -6.82 -20.85 -11.37
CA ARG A 261 -6.97 -22.31 -11.56
C ARG A 261 -6.63 -23.10 -10.31
N THR A 262 -5.63 -22.66 -9.53
CA THR A 262 -5.28 -23.32 -8.26
C THR A 262 -6.32 -23.05 -7.17
N LYS A 263 -6.88 -21.83 -7.12
CA LYS A 263 -7.97 -21.50 -6.19
C LYS A 263 -9.17 -22.40 -6.44
N LEU A 264 -9.59 -22.57 -7.69
CA LEU A 264 -10.67 -23.50 -8.04
C LEU A 264 -10.41 -24.92 -7.56
N GLN A 265 -9.19 -25.44 -7.74
CA GLN A 265 -8.84 -26.78 -7.28
C GLN A 265 -8.92 -26.91 -5.76
N ARG A 266 -8.61 -25.84 -5.01
CA ARG A 266 -8.71 -25.82 -3.54
C ARG A 266 -10.14 -25.67 -3.07
N ASP A 267 -10.90 -24.75 -3.64
CA ASP A 267 -12.33 -24.55 -3.32
C ASP A 267 -13.13 -25.84 -3.58
N LEU A 268 -12.61 -26.74 -4.42
CA LEU A 268 -13.18 -28.09 -4.63
C LEU A 268 -12.71 -29.13 -3.60
N PHE A 269 -11.63 -28.88 -2.85
CA PHE A 269 -10.99 -29.90 -2.02
C PHE A 269 -10.66 -29.47 -0.58
N GLU A 270 -10.57 -28.17 -0.25
CA GLU A 270 -10.28 -27.69 1.11
C GLU A 270 -10.70 -26.22 1.33
N ASP A 271 -11.20 -25.94 2.54
CA ASP A 271 -11.51 -24.60 3.04
C ASP A 271 -10.24 -23.78 3.33
N ASP A 272 -10.32 -22.50 2.97
CA ASP A 272 -9.57 -21.31 3.45
C ASP A 272 -8.09 -21.45 3.83
N GLU A 273 -7.22 -21.01 2.93
CA GLU A 273 -5.99 -20.23 3.27
C GLU A 273 -5.12 -20.01 2.04
N ILE A 274 -5.25 -18.98 1.23
CA ILE A 274 -4.19 -18.42 0.38
C ILE A 274 -4.73 -17.23 -0.43
N VAL A 275 -4.94 -16.10 0.23
CA VAL A 275 -5.02 -14.77 -0.44
C VAL A 275 -3.72 -14.00 -0.24
N ASP A 276 -2.79 -14.53 0.57
CA ASP A 276 -1.67 -13.77 1.11
C ASP A 276 -0.55 -13.43 0.12
N ASP A 277 -0.29 -14.25 -0.89
CA ASP A 277 0.87 -14.01 -1.76
C ASP A 277 0.64 -12.97 -2.86
N LEU A 278 -0.60 -12.70 -3.25
CA LEU A 278 -0.91 -11.73 -4.30
C LEU A 278 -1.27 -10.34 -3.79
N ALA A 279 -1.80 -10.26 -2.57
CA ALA A 279 -2.23 -9.02 -1.93
C ALA A 279 -1.35 -8.60 -0.74
N ALA A 280 -0.39 -9.42 -0.36
CA ALA A 280 0.40 -9.23 0.83
C ALA A 280 1.27 -7.97 0.79
N THR A 281 1.24 -7.31 1.89
CA THR A 281 2.06 -6.22 2.42
C THR A 281 1.49 -4.82 2.21
N SER A 282 0.68 -4.38 3.17
CA SER A 282 0.43 -2.95 3.39
C SER A 282 1.74 -2.27 3.82
N CYS A 283 2.05 -1.13 3.23
CA CYS A 283 3.13 -0.28 3.69
C CYS A 283 2.53 0.90 4.47
N GLY A 284 2.44 0.76 5.76
CA GLY A 284 2.19 1.87 6.67
C GLY A 284 3.51 2.40 7.26
N LEU A 285 3.43 3.23 8.31
CA LEU A 285 4.56 3.67 9.13
C LEU A 285 5.44 2.50 9.61
N LEU A 286 4.88 1.31 9.61
CA LEU A 286 5.45 0.07 10.11
C LEU A 286 5.83 -0.91 8.98
N CYS A 287 6.22 -0.44 7.80
CA CYS A 287 6.81 -1.30 6.79
C CYS A 287 8.09 -1.95 7.32
N GLY A 288 8.02 -3.11 7.91
CA GLY A 288 9.18 -3.82 8.40
C GLY A 288 8.92 -5.25 8.77
N LYS A 289 9.81 -6.09 8.31
CA LYS A 289 10.35 -7.05 9.25
C LYS A 289 11.31 -6.35 10.15
#